data_0439de9f1f4941130b16cfbda8b082a9
#
_entry.id   0439de9f1f4941130b16cfbda8b082a9
#
_cell.length_a   1.000
_cell.length_b   1.000
_cell.length_c   1.000
_cell.angle_alpha   90.00
_cell.angle_beta   90.00
_cell.angle_gamma   90.00
#
_symmetry.space_group_name_H-M   'P 1'
#
loop_
_entity.id
_entity.type
_entity.pdbx_description
1 polymer ?
#
loop_
_entity_poly.entity_id
_entity_poly.type
_entity_poly.pdbx_seq_one_letter_code
_entity_poly.pdbx_strand_id
1 'polypeptide(L)'
;MLDAPRDAVIDAVLDAPRDAAIANPLDPSLAPAVDTDPSHYPANIWVTTAMAKVQPDATPGAVHWALMSSARNEFESFQVHVRAAATPITNLSITLGDLVDARSGARIVAAERAVVFREEYLTITTPSDLNGLRGPVPDPLIPAVDPWLHQTRNAFPASVPAATTRSFWVEVHVPPATPSGYYTGAVTVRAGAATLATMPVRLKVWSFDLPSTSSLPNFFAVSDDAFCTVVTGSYRACGAYPGAGGDADRGVEITRLLTARVLLDYRITNAETPYAGTDVTTWTAFDALYGPLLDGTADTRLRGARMTSLAYVGVPDDYALVNRWSVHARERGWSDRLLYYHCDEPPLGCSFAEAAAEERAVHALTPPVATLLTTGIDELRANHMEDAVDIVTPLVDLVQPRETASARGRYDAFLAMPGKRLWWYQDCTEHESCANGRPGSAASLSPTYMIDASPMRNRVFQWMAHLYRIGGELYYGTDYCWNHACGSTTRDVWASAYAFGGNGEGTLMYPGLPARIGGTTPVPVPSIRLALIRDGLEDYEYLHALAAAGEGAFADAQARTFITTAHVFSNDPARLAAAREALGDRLHARALR
;
A
#
# COMPACT_ATOMS: atom_id res chain seq x y z
N MET A 1 -33.60 -12.95 11.02
CA MET A 1 -33.76 -11.74 10.23
C MET A 1 -33.37 -10.58 11.13
N LEU A 2 -32.13 -10.18 11.06
CA LEU A 2 -31.62 -8.94 11.67
C LEU A 2 -30.88 -8.24 10.53
N ASP A 3 -31.49 -7.12 10.11
CA ASP A 3 -30.91 -6.22 9.12
C ASP A 3 -29.55 -5.70 9.61
N ALA A 4 -28.53 -5.89 8.80
CA ALA A 4 -27.26 -5.21 8.98
C ALA A 4 -27.48 -3.69 8.79
N PRO A 5 -26.88 -2.84 9.60
CA PRO A 5 -26.91 -1.41 9.33
C PRO A 5 -26.13 -1.14 8.04
N ARG A 6 -26.84 -0.73 6.99
CA ARG A 6 -26.25 -0.16 5.77
C ARG A 6 -25.47 1.08 6.17
N ASP A 7 -24.26 1.18 5.69
CA ASP A 7 -23.39 2.34 5.86
C ASP A 7 -24.12 3.64 5.47
N ALA A 8 -24.50 4.41 6.47
CA ALA A 8 -25.26 5.65 6.33
C ALA A 8 -24.43 6.85 5.83
N VAL A 9 -23.28 6.62 5.20
CA VAL A 9 -22.35 7.70 4.80
C VAL A 9 -22.53 8.14 3.34
N ILE A 10 -23.22 7.36 2.50
CA ILE A 10 -23.41 7.70 1.08
C ILE A 10 -24.70 8.53 0.84
N ASP A 11 -25.70 8.45 1.72
CA ASP A 11 -26.98 9.12 1.50
C ASP A 11 -27.05 10.60 1.94
N ALA A 12 -26.05 11.12 2.67
CA ALA A 12 -26.11 12.48 3.20
C ALA A 12 -25.69 13.58 2.19
N VAL A 13 -25.30 13.24 0.97
CA VAL A 13 -24.81 14.21 -0.04
C VAL A 13 -25.87 14.51 -1.12
N LEU A 14 -27.03 13.83 -1.12
CA LEU A 14 -27.96 13.86 -2.25
C LEU A 14 -29.19 14.78 -2.07
N ASP A 15 -29.39 15.47 -0.95
CA ASP A 15 -30.56 16.34 -0.70
C ASP A 15 -30.19 17.83 -0.51
N ALA A 16 -29.52 18.43 -1.51
CA ALA A 16 -29.50 19.89 -1.65
C ALA A 16 -30.42 20.34 -2.79
N PRO A 17 -31.11 21.51 -2.69
CA PRO A 17 -32.06 21.95 -3.72
C PRO A 17 -31.38 22.16 -5.07
N ARG A 18 -31.91 21.48 -6.09
CA ARG A 18 -31.45 21.53 -7.48
C ARG A 18 -32.11 22.71 -8.17
N ASP A 19 -31.48 23.89 -8.20
CA ASP A 19 -31.83 24.94 -9.17
C ASP A 19 -30.71 25.98 -9.34
N ALA A 20 -29.63 25.59 -9.94
CA ALA A 20 -28.71 26.32 -10.83
C ALA A 20 -27.76 25.28 -11.38
N ALA A 21 -27.54 25.24 -12.68
CA ALA A 21 -26.50 24.38 -13.25
C ALA A 21 -25.17 24.74 -12.59
N ILE A 22 -24.71 23.87 -11.68
CA ILE A 22 -23.41 24.06 -11.01
C ILE A 22 -22.35 24.04 -12.12
N ALA A 23 -21.73 25.18 -12.37
CA ALA A 23 -20.68 25.26 -13.38
C ALA A 23 -19.58 24.25 -13.02
N ASN A 24 -19.25 23.35 -13.97
CA ASN A 24 -18.24 22.33 -13.74
C ASN A 24 -16.88 23.00 -13.42
N PRO A 25 -16.37 22.90 -12.17
CA PRO A 25 -15.10 23.53 -11.79
C PRO A 25 -13.89 22.91 -12.50
N LEU A 26 -14.06 21.74 -13.11
CA LEU A 26 -13.05 20.99 -13.85
C LEU A 26 -13.26 21.05 -15.38
N ASP A 27 -14.02 22.05 -15.87
CA ASP A 27 -14.04 22.30 -17.31
C ASP A 27 -12.59 22.50 -17.81
N PRO A 28 -12.16 21.76 -18.83
CA PRO A 28 -10.78 21.84 -19.33
C PRO A 28 -10.34 23.25 -19.75
N SER A 29 -11.28 24.11 -20.17
CA SER A 29 -11.01 25.50 -20.51
C SER A 29 -10.59 26.37 -19.31
N LEU A 30 -10.87 25.91 -18.09
CA LEU A 30 -10.52 26.56 -16.84
C LEU A 30 -9.16 26.11 -16.30
N ALA A 31 -8.54 25.09 -16.91
CA ALA A 31 -7.24 24.59 -16.48
C ALA A 31 -6.16 25.66 -16.70
N PRO A 32 -5.44 26.10 -15.65
CA PRO A 32 -4.35 27.04 -15.81
C PRO A 32 -3.29 26.49 -16.76
N ALA A 33 -2.78 27.35 -17.64
CA ALA A 33 -1.66 26.99 -18.51
C ALA A 33 -0.44 26.63 -17.66
N VAL A 34 0.23 25.55 -18.05
CA VAL A 34 1.53 25.16 -17.49
C VAL A 34 2.57 25.37 -18.57
N ASP A 35 3.68 25.97 -18.22
CA ASP A 35 4.80 26.09 -19.14
C ASP A 35 5.36 24.71 -19.44
N THR A 36 5.20 24.26 -20.66
CA THR A 36 5.63 22.95 -21.14
C THR A 36 6.72 23.05 -22.22
N ASP A 37 7.38 24.21 -22.35
CA ASP A 37 8.54 24.35 -23.20
C ASP A 37 9.80 23.86 -22.45
N PRO A 38 10.39 22.72 -22.83
CA PRO A 38 11.56 22.18 -22.13
C PRO A 38 12.78 23.11 -22.21
N SER A 39 12.84 24.05 -23.17
CA SER A 39 13.96 25.00 -23.31
C SER A 39 14.01 26.05 -22.19
N HIS A 40 12.94 26.24 -21.45
CA HIS A 40 12.87 27.14 -20.30
C HIS A 40 13.45 26.54 -19.01
N TYR A 41 13.85 25.26 -19.02
CA TYR A 41 14.32 24.54 -17.84
C TYR A 41 15.73 23.99 -18.04
N PRO A 42 16.48 23.79 -16.95
CA PRO A 42 17.78 23.11 -17.02
C PRO A 42 17.62 21.67 -17.50
N ALA A 43 18.30 21.29 -18.59
CA ALA A 43 18.18 19.97 -19.20
C ALA A 43 18.57 18.81 -18.28
N ASN A 44 19.30 19.07 -17.20
CA ASN A 44 19.76 18.06 -16.24
C ASN A 44 18.87 17.90 -14.98
N ILE A 45 17.73 18.61 -14.94
CA ILE A 45 16.73 18.49 -13.87
C ILE A 45 15.37 18.27 -14.52
N TRP A 46 14.74 17.13 -14.23
CA TRP A 46 13.48 16.77 -14.87
C TRP A 46 12.51 16.09 -13.88
N VAL A 47 11.29 15.87 -14.32
CA VAL A 47 10.19 15.28 -13.56
C VAL A 47 9.70 13.99 -14.22
N THR A 48 9.29 13.02 -13.42
CA THR A 48 8.49 11.88 -13.86
C THR A 48 7.28 11.71 -12.94
N THR A 49 6.31 10.92 -13.38
CA THR A 49 5.25 10.43 -12.48
C THR A 49 5.83 9.45 -11.47
N ALA A 50 5.02 9.05 -10.48
CA ALA A 50 5.35 7.99 -9.54
C ALA A 50 5.71 6.64 -10.22
N MET A 51 5.29 6.46 -11.46
CA MET A 51 5.42 5.22 -12.22
C MET A 51 6.77 5.06 -12.95
N ALA A 52 7.87 5.58 -12.36
CA ALA A 52 9.22 5.43 -12.88
C ALA A 52 10.17 4.88 -11.82
N LYS A 53 11.16 4.09 -12.25
CA LYS A 53 12.33 3.69 -11.43
C LYS A 53 13.57 4.16 -12.15
N VAL A 54 14.07 5.35 -11.77
CA VAL A 54 15.16 6.03 -12.45
C VAL A 54 16.50 5.64 -11.82
N GLN A 55 17.36 4.98 -12.58
CA GLN A 55 18.68 4.52 -12.15
C GLN A 55 19.72 5.67 -12.19
N PRO A 56 20.82 5.60 -11.44
CA PRO A 56 21.82 6.67 -11.36
C PRO A 56 22.50 7.01 -12.69
N ASP A 57 22.52 6.11 -13.65
CA ASP A 57 23.11 6.32 -14.99
C ASP A 57 22.08 6.82 -16.01
N ALA A 58 20.81 6.95 -15.64
CA ALA A 58 19.77 7.40 -16.54
C ALA A 58 20.07 8.74 -17.18
N THR A 59 19.78 8.85 -18.48
CA THR A 59 19.82 10.11 -19.21
C THR A 59 18.66 11.02 -18.80
N PRO A 60 18.84 12.36 -18.75
CA PRO A 60 17.77 13.28 -18.43
C PRO A 60 16.57 13.16 -19.37
N GLY A 61 15.37 13.23 -18.78
CA GLY A 61 14.11 13.31 -19.51
C GLY A 61 13.79 14.75 -19.96
N ALA A 62 12.80 14.89 -20.82
CA ALA A 62 12.37 16.19 -21.38
C ALA A 62 11.17 16.82 -20.65
N VAL A 63 10.63 16.20 -19.62
CA VAL A 63 9.47 16.72 -18.88
C VAL A 63 9.96 17.46 -17.64
N HIS A 64 9.58 18.73 -17.50
CA HIS A 64 10.00 19.62 -16.42
C HIS A 64 8.82 20.16 -15.60
N TRP A 65 7.68 19.49 -15.64
CA TRP A 65 6.45 19.85 -14.94
C TRP A 65 5.78 18.60 -14.37
N ALA A 66 5.00 18.78 -13.31
CA ALA A 66 4.15 17.72 -12.76
C ALA A 66 2.67 18.03 -13.07
N LEU A 67 1.99 17.09 -13.71
CA LEU A 67 0.54 17.13 -13.89
C LEU A 67 -0.06 15.93 -13.17
N MET A 68 -0.92 16.20 -12.19
CA MET A 68 -1.53 15.18 -11.34
C MET A 68 -3.05 15.35 -11.31
N SER A 69 -3.75 14.27 -11.01
CA SER A 69 -5.20 14.27 -10.79
C SER A 69 -5.51 13.41 -9.56
N SER A 70 -6.35 13.92 -8.65
CA SER A 70 -6.63 13.29 -7.36
C SER A 70 -8.09 13.46 -6.97
N ALA A 71 -8.66 12.46 -6.34
CA ALA A 71 -9.82 12.64 -5.47
C ALA A 71 -9.41 13.39 -4.19
N ARG A 72 -10.37 13.69 -3.34
CA ARG A 72 -10.10 14.16 -1.98
C ARG A 72 -9.77 12.97 -1.08
N ASN A 73 -9.04 13.20 -0.02
CA ASN A 73 -8.53 12.17 0.90
C ASN A 73 -7.66 11.11 0.22
N GLU A 74 -6.85 11.54 -0.71
CA GLU A 74 -5.97 10.73 -1.55
C GLU A 74 -4.54 11.26 -1.54
N PHE A 75 -3.57 10.38 -1.75
CA PHE A 75 -2.18 10.73 -1.94
C PHE A 75 -1.82 10.69 -3.43
N GLU A 76 -1.16 11.73 -3.92
CA GLU A 76 -0.58 11.75 -5.25
C GLU A 76 0.90 12.05 -5.18
N SER A 77 1.65 11.46 -6.10
CA SER A 77 3.11 11.58 -6.08
C SER A 77 3.71 11.79 -7.47
N PHE A 78 4.83 12.50 -7.48
CA PHE A 78 5.72 12.64 -8.63
C PHE A 78 7.18 12.61 -8.19
N GLN A 79 8.08 12.46 -9.14
CA GLN A 79 9.51 12.40 -8.85
C GLN A 79 10.25 13.55 -9.51
N VAL A 80 11.27 14.05 -8.80
CA VAL A 80 12.20 15.05 -9.30
C VAL A 80 13.59 14.42 -9.40
N HIS A 81 14.22 14.53 -10.56
CA HIS A 81 15.52 13.94 -10.83
C HIS A 81 16.54 15.03 -11.09
N VAL A 82 17.71 14.89 -10.50
CA VAL A 82 18.83 15.82 -10.66
C VAL A 82 20.07 15.04 -11.10
N ARG A 83 20.60 15.38 -12.29
CA ARG A 83 21.85 14.82 -12.79
C ARG A 83 23.00 15.82 -12.62
N ALA A 84 24.06 15.40 -11.96
CA ALA A 84 25.29 16.16 -11.93
C ALA A 84 26.10 15.92 -13.23
N ALA A 85 26.71 16.99 -13.75
CA ALA A 85 27.64 16.89 -14.86
C ALA A 85 29.01 16.34 -14.38
N ALA A 86 30.13 16.85 -14.86
CA ALA A 86 31.47 16.42 -14.45
C ALA A 86 31.82 16.76 -12.99
N THR A 87 31.10 17.70 -12.37
CA THR A 87 31.29 18.09 -10.97
C THR A 87 30.09 17.67 -10.12
N PRO A 88 30.30 17.18 -8.88
CA PRO A 88 29.21 16.86 -7.98
C PRO A 88 28.34 18.10 -7.65
N ILE A 89 27.04 17.90 -7.43
CA ILE A 89 26.17 18.89 -6.84
C ILE A 89 26.07 18.57 -5.34
N THR A 90 26.36 19.54 -4.49
CA THR A 90 26.31 19.40 -3.04
C THR A 90 25.29 20.36 -2.45
N ASN A 91 24.90 20.15 -1.20
CA ASN A 91 23.94 21.00 -0.49
C ASN A 91 22.59 21.12 -1.21
N LEU A 92 22.16 20.03 -1.85
CA LEU A 92 20.89 19.99 -2.58
C LEU A 92 19.71 19.92 -1.61
N SER A 93 18.68 20.68 -1.92
CA SER A 93 17.37 20.61 -1.27
C SER A 93 16.26 20.72 -2.31
N ILE A 94 15.11 20.11 -2.02
CA ILE A 94 13.90 20.16 -2.84
C ILE A 94 12.74 20.56 -1.93
N THR A 95 11.95 21.50 -2.38
CA THR A 95 10.75 21.98 -1.66
C THR A 95 9.59 22.13 -2.62
N LEU A 96 8.41 21.71 -2.18
CA LEU A 96 7.15 22.02 -2.86
C LEU A 96 6.55 23.26 -2.22
N GLY A 97 6.13 24.24 -3.03
CA GLY A 97 5.32 25.36 -2.60
C GLY A 97 3.84 24.97 -2.45
N ASP A 98 3.07 25.81 -1.76
CA ASP A 98 1.63 25.60 -1.66
C ASP A 98 0.97 25.48 -3.03
N LEU A 99 -0.02 24.59 -3.13
CA LEU A 99 -0.84 24.46 -4.33
C LEU A 99 -2.13 25.26 -4.14
N VAL A 100 -2.38 26.22 -5.03
CA VAL A 100 -3.48 27.20 -4.91
C VAL A 100 -4.40 27.11 -6.12
N ASP A 101 -5.70 27.00 -5.88
CA ASP A 101 -6.73 27.24 -6.91
C ASP A 101 -7.03 28.72 -6.96
N ALA A 102 -6.63 29.38 -8.04
CA ALA A 102 -6.78 30.82 -8.22
C ALA A 102 -8.24 31.27 -8.31
N ARG A 103 -9.18 30.38 -8.63
CA ARG A 103 -10.61 30.69 -8.76
C ARG A 103 -11.32 30.74 -7.41
N SER A 104 -11.09 29.73 -6.58
CA SER A 104 -11.69 29.62 -5.26
C SER A 104 -10.86 30.27 -4.15
N GLY A 105 -9.57 30.50 -4.40
CA GLY A 105 -8.59 30.88 -3.38
C GLY A 105 -8.22 29.74 -2.42
N ALA A 106 -8.75 28.54 -2.64
CA ALA A 106 -8.45 27.38 -1.82
C ALA A 106 -6.98 26.98 -1.96
N ARG A 107 -6.41 26.45 -0.86
CA ARG A 107 -4.99 26.14 -0.77
C ARG A 107 -4.75 24.79 -0.14
N ILE A 108 -3.87 24.00 -0.74
CA ILE A 108 -3.24 22.82 -0.12
C ILE A 108 -1.88 23.29 0.41
N VAL A 109 -1.77 23.41 1.73
CA VAL A 109 -0.55 23.91 2.40
C VAL A 109 0.52 22.85 2.36
N ALA A 110 1.56 23.05 1.57
CA ALA A 110 2.59 22.02 1.34
C ALA A 110 3.31 21.60 2.62
N ALA A 111 3.57 22.53 3.54
CA ALA A 111 4.22 22.22 4.83
C ALA A 111 3.42 21.25 5.72
N GLU A 112 2.11 21.13 5.50
CA GLU A 112 1.22 20.25 6.26
C GLU A 112 0.84 18.98 5.49
N ARG A 113 0.85 19.07 4.16
CA ARG A 113 0.23 18.05 3.29
C ARG A 113 1.19 17.37 2.33
N ALA A 114 2.43 17.86 2.22
CA ALA A 114 3.43 17.25 1.37
C ALA A 114 4.60 16.69 2.18
N VAL A 115 5.16 15.60 1.68
CA VAL A 115 6.43 15.05 2.18
C VAL A 115 7.37 14.88 1.00
N VAL A 116 8.59 15.36 1.14
CA VAL A 116 9.66 15.13 0.15
C VAL A 116 10.59 14.08 0.70
N PHE A 117 10.83 13.03 -0.08
CA PHE A 117 11.71 11.94 0.27
C PHE A 117 12.93 11.94 -0.67
N ARG A 118 14.07 11.53 -0.13
CA ARG A 118 15.20 11.10 -0.95
C ARG A 118 15.06 9.61 -1.24
N GLU A 119 15.14 9.23 -2.51
CA GLU A 119 15.19 7.83 -2.91
C GLU A 119 16.58 7.24 -2.64
N GLU A 120 16.61 6.06 -2.04
CA GLU A 120 17.84 5.27 -1.91
C GLU A 120 17.79 4.06 -2.85
N TYR A 121 18.97 3.52 -3.12
CA TYR A 121 19.13 2.49 -4.14
C TYR A 121 19.64 1.19 -3.53
N LEU A 122 19.04 0.08 -3.98
CA LEU A 122 19.59 -1.27 -3.75
C LEU A 122 20.23 -1.77 -5.03
N THR A 123 21.37 -2.45 -4.89
CA THR A 123 22.05 -3.02 -6.06
C THR A 123 21.52 -4.42 -6.35
N ILE A 124 20.80 -4.55 -7.45
CA ILE A 124 20.26 -5.82 -7.92
C ILE A 124 21.31 -6.54 -8.77
N THR A 125 21.84 -7.62 -8.24
CA THR A 125 22.80 -8.49 -8.94
C THR A 125 22.11 -9.63 -9.66
N THR A 126 21.08 -10.20 -9.02
CA THR A 126 20.26 -11.27 -9.56
C THR A 126 18.83 -10.77 -9.67
N PRO A 127 18.30 -10.49 -10.85
CA PRO A 127 16.90 -10.09 -11.01
C PRO A 127 15.93 -11.17 -10.55
N SER A 128 14.78 -10.73 -10.08
CA SER A 128 13.69 -11.61 -9.64
C SER A 128 13.12 -12.43 -10.81
N ASP A 129 13.10 -11.85 -12.00
CA ASP A 129 12.69 -12.54 -13.24
C ASP A 129 13.42 -11.97 -14.48
N LEU A 130 13.03 -12.45 -15.67
CA LEU A 130 13.65 -12.02 -16.94
C LEU A 130 13.42 -10.55 -17.29
N ASN A 131 12.40 -9.92 -16.72
CA ASN A 131 12.03 -8.51 -16.96
C ASN A 131 12.55 -7.60 -15.85
N GLY A 132 13.20 -8.17 -14.81
CA GLY A 132 13.71 -7.45 -13.66
C GLY A 132 14.88 -6.52 -14.00
N LEU A 133 14.89 -5.35 -13.39
CA LEU A 133 15.99 -4.39 -13.50
C LEU A 133 17.28 -4.94 -12.87
N ARG A 134 18.43 -4.51 -13.39
CA ARG A 134 19.77 -4.81 -12.84
C ARG A 134 20.47 -3.54 -12.41
N GLY A 135 21.44 -3.67 -11.51
CA GLY A 135 22.20 -2.54 -10.99
C GLY A 135 21.46 -1.79 -9.87
N PRO A 136 21.78 -0.52 -9.65
CA PRO A 136 21.15 0.28 -8.59
C PRO A 136 19.68 0.60 -8.94
N VAL A 137 18.72 0.08 -8.19
CA VAL A 137 17.27 0.32 -8.36
C VAL A 137 16.75 1.08 -7.16
N PRO A 138 16.00 2.19 -7.34
CA PRO A 138 15.45 2.95 -6.22
C PRO A 138 14.30 2.20 -5.57
N ASP A 139 14.25 2.22 -4.21
CA ASP A 139 13.12 1.66 -3.47
C ASP A 139 12.90 2.32 -2.10
N PRO A 140 13.90 2.43 -1.15
CA PRO A 140 13.65 3.09 0.12
C PRO A 140 13.41 4.59 -0.03
N LEU A 141 12.44 5.13 0.71
CA LEU A 141 12.03 6.53 0.70
C LEU A 141 12.37 7.19 2.04
N ILE A 142 13.52 7.87 2.13
CA ILE A 142 13.94 8.58 3.36
C ILE A 142 13.27 9.97 3.36
N PRO A 143 12.37 10.29 4.32
CA PRO A 143 11.68 11.57 4.35
C PRO A 143 12.60 12.73 4.79
N ALA A 144 12.28 13.95 4.39
CA ALA A 144 12.92 15.15 4.93
C ALA A 144 12.56 15.36 6.41
N VAL A 145 11.28 15.25 6.71
CA VAL A 145 10.71 15.14 8.06
C VAL A 145 9.78 13.94 8.04
N ASP A 146 9.96 13.00 8.96
CA ASP A 146 9.05 11.87 9.02
C ASP A 146 7.68 12.30 9.55
N PRO A 147 6.59 11.83 8.90
CA PRO A 147 5.25 12.29 9.26
C PRO A 147 4.67 11.64 10.52
N TRP A 148 5.34 10.64 11.09
CA TRP A 148 4.83 9.87 12.23
C TRP A 148 5.41 10.31 13.58
N LEU A 149 6.70 10.67 13.62
CA LEU A 149 7.41 11.16 14.80
C LEU A 149 7.84 12.63 14.67
N HIS A 150 7.59 13.25 13.52
CA HIS A 150 7.90 14.64 13.18
C HIS A 150 9.38 15.01 13.37
N GLN A 151 10.28 14.04 13.17
CA GLN A 151 11.71 14.27 13.28
C GLN A 151 12.33 14.57 11.93
N THR A 152 13.20 15.58 11.89
CA THR A 152 14.04 15.84 10.72
C THR A 152 14.95 14.64 10.47
N ARG A 153 14.93 14.14 9.24
CA ARG A 153 15.76 13.03 8.78
C ARG A 153 16.85 13.55 7.84
N ASN A 154 17.80 12.69 7.47
CA ASN A 154 18.94 13.09 6.64
C ASN A 154 18.69 13.01 5.13
N ALA A 155 17.41 13.14 4.70
CA ALA A 155 17.12 13.26 3.26
C ALA A 155 17.83 14.47 2.65
N PHE A 156 17.93 15.56 3.43
CA PHE A 156 18.61 16.79 3.03
C PHE A 156 19.53 17.32 4.13
N PRO A 157 20.62 18.09 3.78
CA PRO A 157 21.04 18.37 2.41
C PRO A 157 21.56 17.12 1.71
N ALA A 158 21.17 16.94 0.44
CA ALA A 158 21.61 15.82 -0.36
C ALA A 158 22.84 16.17 -1.22
N SER A 159 23.49 15.14 -1.76
CA SER A 159 24.55 15.29 -2.75
C SER A 159 24.30 14.38 -3.94
N VAL A 160 24.63 14.87 -5.14
CA VAL A 160 24.61 14.10 -6.38
C VAL A 160 26.04 13.93 -6.87
N PRO A 161 26.59 12.71 -6.87
CA PRO A 161 27.96 12.47 -7.38
C PRO A 161 28.10 12.88 -8.85
N ALA A 162 29.32 13.21 -9.27
CA ALA A 162 29.61 13.56 -10.65
C ALA A 162 29.12 12.48 -11.62
N ALA A 163 28.57 12.90 -12.75
CA ALA A 163 28.05 12.06 -13.83
C ALA A 163 26.93 11.08 -13.41
N THR A 164 26.28 11.32 -12.26
CA THR A 164 25.16 10.47 -11.79
C THR A 164 23.86 11.27 -11.66
N THR A 165 22.76 10.54 -11.58
CA THR A 165 21.42 11.02 -11.28
C THR A 165 21.02 10.63 -9.87
N ARG A 166 20.33 11.52 -9.15
CA ARG A 166 19.64 11.21 -7.90
C ARG A 166 18.19 11.60 -8.00
N SER A 167 17.34 10.75 -7.46
CA SER A 167 15.88 10.90 -7.52
C SER A 167 15.33 11.28 -6.15
N PHE A 168 14.23 12.04 -6.19
CA PHE A 168 13.49 12.51 -5.04
C PHE A 168 12.00 12.34 -5.30
N TRP A 169 11.31 11.74 -4.35
CA TRP A 169 9.88 11.51 -4.37
C TRP A 169 9.16 12.65 -3.67
N VAL A 170 8.16 13.22 -4.30
CA VAL A 170 7.31 14.29 -3.73
C VAL A 170 5.90 13.75 -3.64
N GLU A 171 5.40 13.63 -2.42
CA GLU A 171 4.06 13.11 -2.11
C GLU A 171 3.18 14.24 -1.57
N VAL A 172 1.94 14.33 -2.04
CA VAL A 172 0.94 15.31 -1.62
C VAL A 172 -0.32 14.59 -1.19
N HIS A 173 -0.80 14.83 0.04
CA HIS A 173 -2.12 14.43 0.50
C HIS A 173 -3.14 15.52 0.18
N VAL A 174 -4.20 15.18 -0.56
CA VAL A 174 -5.34 16.07 -0.80
C VAL A 174 -6.35 15.89 0.33
N PRO A 175 -6.53 16.87 1.24
CA PRO A 175 -7.42 16.71 2.37
C PRO A 175 -8.88 16.46 1.97
N PRO A 176 -9.67 15.78 2.82
CA PRO A 176 -11.12 15.75 2.68
C PRO A 176 -11.71 17.17 2.56
N ALA A 177 -12.82 17.30 1.87
CA ALA A 177 -13.52 18.57 1.66
C ALA A 177 -12.73 19.66 0.90
N THR A 178 -11.56 19.33 0.33
CA THR A 178 -10.85 20.25 -0.58
C THR A 178 -11.78 20.61 -1.74
N PRO A 179 -12.00 21.92 -2.05
CA PRO A 179 -12.82 22.30 -3.21
C PRO A 179 -12.29 21.68 -4.49
N SER A 180 -13.19 21.15 -5.34
CA SER A 180 -12.78 20.67 -6.66
C SER A 180 -12.32 21.81 -7.55
N GLY A 181 -11.23 21.60 -8.28
CA GLY A 181 -10.60 22.66 -9.09
C GLY A 181 -9.20 22.28 -9.56
N TYR A 182 -8.53 23.27 -10.16
CA TYR A 182 -7.15 23.15 -10.60
C TYR A 182 -6.22 23.94 -9.67
N TYR A 183 -5.41 23.24 -8.93
CA TYR A 183 -4.43 23.79 -7.99
C TYR A 183 -3.07 23.91 -8.67
N THR A 184 -2.43 25.06 -8.58
CA THR A 184 -1.11 25.31 -9.15
C THR A 184 -0.09 25.73 -8.10
N GLY A 185 1.14 25.33 -8.30
CA GLY A 185 2.29 25.67 -7.48
C GLY A 185 3.58 25.34 -8.20
N ALA A 186 4.65 25.21 -7.47
CA ALA A 186 5.95 24.85 -8.05
C ALA A 186 6.80 24.03 -7.09
N VAL A 187 7.59 23.13 -7.65
CA VAL A 187 8.70 22.47 -6.94
C VAL A 187 9.99 23.21 -7.25
N THR A 188 10.76 23.52 -6.21
CA THR A 188 12.02 24.27 -6.32
C THR A 188 13.19 23.38 -5.91
N VAL A 189 14.21 23.33 -6.76
CA VAL A 189 15.48 22.63 -6.54
C VAL A 189 16.57 23.68 -6.26
N ARG A 190 17.29 23.53 -5.15
CA ARG A 190 18.35 24.46 -4.73
C ARG A 190 19.65 23.72 -4.42
N ALA A 191 20.77 24.38 -4.65
CA ALA A 191 22.08 23.95 -4.14
C ALA A 191 22.60 25.09 -3.23
N GLY A 192 22.53 24.88 -1.92
CA GLY A 192 22.75 25.96 -0.95
C GLY A 192 21.79 27.13 -1.16
N ALA A 193 22.33 28.34 -1.37
CA ALA A 193 21.53 29.53 -1.64
C ALA A 193 21.06 29.66 -3.11
N ALA A 194 21.69 28.94 -4.04
CA ALA A 194 21.37 29.05 -5.47
C ALA A 194 20.12 28.21 -5.81
N THR A 195 19.17 28.83 -6.51
CA THR A 195 18.06 28.11 -7.16
C THR A 195 18.56 27.53 -8.47
N LEU A 196 18.48 26.20 -8.61
CA LEU A 196 18.87 25.48 -9.82
C LEU A 196 17.70 25.37 -10.80
N ALA A 197 16.50 25.11 -10.29
CA ALA A 197 15.28 25.01 -11.10
C ALA A 197 14.05 25.34 -10.26
N THR A 198 13.03 25.88 -10.92
CA THR A 198 11.66 26.00 -10.41
C THR A 198 10.74 25.43 -11.48
N MET A 199 10.05 24.35 -11.18
CA MET A 199 9.25 23.60 -12.14
C MET A 199 7.78 23.63 -11.73
N PRO A 200 6.84 23.91 -12.66
CA PRO A 200 5.43 24.03 -12.32
C PRO A 200 4.80 22.70 -11.95
N VAL A 201 3.87 22.77 -11.00
CA VAL A 201 3.03 21.66 -10.55
C VAL A 201 1.57 22.08 -10.73
N ARG A 202 0.76 21.24 -11.39
CA ARG A 202 -0.68 21.38 -11.46
C ARG A 202 -1.35 20.10 -10.97
N LEU A 203 -2.29 20.24 -10.05
CA LEU A 203 -3.10 19.19 -9.49
C LEU A 203 -4.57 19.46 -9.80
N LYS A 204 -5.23 18.54 -10.51
CA LYS A 204 -6.67 18.48 -10.70
C LYS A 204 -7.29 17.76 -9.52
N VAL A 205 -8.23 18.37 -8.81
CA VAL A 205 -8.93 17.77 -7.67
C VAL A 205 -10.39 17.53 -8.02
N TRP A 206 -10.82 16.25 -8.05
CA TRP A 206 -12.22 15.89 -8.26
C TRP A 206 -13.10 16.18 -7.03
N SER A 207 -14.43 16.11 -7.18
CA SER A 207 -15.41 16.50 -6.15
C SER A 207 -15.87 15.36 -5.24
N PHE A 208 -15.20 14.22 -5.23
CA PHE A 208 -15.54 13.10 -4.36
C PHE A 208 -14.37 12.76 -3.43
N ASP A 209 -14.69 12.15 -2.29
CA ASP A 209 -13.71 11.72 -1.30
C ASP A 209 -13.48 10.20 -1.41
N LEU A 210 -12.24 9.77 -1.24
CA LEU A 210 -11.96 8.37 -0.99
C LEU A 210 -12.15 8.06 0.51
N PRO A 211 -12.61 6.86 0.87
CA PRO A 211 -12.67 6.44 2.26
C PRO A 211 -11.25 6.35 2.85
N SER A 212 -11.07 6.66 4.12
CA SER A 212 -9.77 6.51 4.79
C SER A 212 -9.40 5.05 5.03
N THR A 213 -10.39 4.19 5.17
CA THR A 213 -10.24 2.73 5.30
C THR A 213 -10.45 2.09 3.94
N SER A 214 -9.59 1.17 3.56
CA SER A 214 -9.72 0.47 2.27
C SER A 214 -11.03 -0.32 2.20
N SER A 215 -11.75 -0.18 1.06
CA SER A 215 -12.92 -1.00 0.73
C SER A 215 -12.52 -2.42 0.28
N LEU A 216 -11.25 -2.65 -0.05
CA LEU A 216 -10.66 -3.98 -0.21
C LEU A 216 -10.01 -4.37 1.12
N PRO A 217 -10.65 -5.20 1.96
CA PRO A 217 -10.02 -5.71 3.17
C PRO A 217 -8.68 -6.33 2.85
N ASN A 218 -7.71 -6.12 3.72
CA ASN A 218 -6.39 -6.69 3.50
C ASN A 218 -5.73 -7.12 4.81
N PHE A 219 -4.79 -8.04 4.69
CA PHE A 219 -3.97 -8.57 5.75
C PHE A 219 -2.53 -8.65 5.25
N PHE A 220 -1.68 -7.74 5.72
CA PHE A 220 -0.25 -7.72 5.43
C PHE A 220 0.49 -8.01 6.73
N ALA A 221 1.00 -9.22 6.89
CA ALA A 221 1.63 -9.63 8.12
C ALA A 221 2.87 -8.80 8.45
N VAL A 222 3.04 -8.55 9.74
CA VAL A 222 4.20 -7.87 10.34
C VAL A 222 4.75 -8.77 11.42
N SER A 223 6.03 -9.07 11.36
CA SER A 223 6.68 -9.88 12.40
C SER A 223 6.69 -9.14 13.73
N ASP A 224 6.26 -9.80 14.78
CA ASP A 224 5.98 -9.21 16.10
C ASP A 224 7.09 -8.32 16.64
N ASP A 225 8.33 -8.81 16.64
CA ASP A 225 9.47 -8.13 17.23
C ASP A 225 10.51 -7.63 16.20
N ALA A 226 10.28 -7.84 14.89
CA ALA A 226 11.28 -7.61 13.87
C ALA A 226 11.83 -6.19 13.90
N PHE A 227 10.95 -5.18 13.89
CA PHE A 227 11.42 -3.80 13.91
C PHE A 227 12.21 -3.49 15.19
N CYS A 228 11.67 -3.82 16.35
CA CYS A 228 12.35 -3.57 17.61
C CYS A 228 13.70 -4.29 17.70
N THR A 229 13.72 -5.58 17.38
CA THR A 229 14.92 -6.42 17.44
C THR A 229 16.03 -5.90 16.52
N VAL A 230 15.67 -5.52 15.30
CA VAL A 230 16.66 -5.00 14.34
C VAL A 230 17.23 -3.64 14.75
N VAL A 231 16.40 -2.74 15.29
CA VAL A 231 16.88 -1.41 15.66
C VAL A 231 17.60 -1.37 17.00
N THR A 232 17.38 -2.33 17.88
CA THR A 232 18.03 -2.40 19.21
C THR A 232 19.08 -3.50 19.32
N GLY A 233 19.11 -4.43 18.35
CA GLY A 233 20.08 -5.53 18.27
C GLY A 233 19.62 -6.86 18.89
N SER A 234 18.57 -6.86 19.69
CA SER A 234 17.97 -8.09 20.23
C SER A 234 16.62 -7.81 20.89
N TYR A 235 15.78 -8.84 21.05
CA TYR A 235 14.52 -8.75 21.79
C TYR A 235 14.70 -8.13 23.20
N ARG A 236 15.69 -8.59 23.98
CA ARG A 236 15.94 -8.05 25.33
C ARG A 236 16.32 -6.57 25.33
N ALA A 237 16.98 -6.12 24.28
CA ALA A 237 17.37 -4.72 24.12
C ALA A 237 16.19 -3.82 23.72
N CYS A 238 15.02 -4.36 23.37
CA CYS A 238 13.81 -3.59 23.08
C CYS A 238 13.38 -2.70 24.26
N GLY A 239 13.72 -3.07 25.49
CA GLY A 239 13.52 -2.20 26.64
C GLY A 239 14.23 -0.83 26.57
N ALA A 240 15.24 -0.69 25.70
CA ALA A 240 15.91 0.58 25.45
C ALA A 240 15.21 1.45 24.39
N TYR A 241 14.20 0.94 23.68
CA TYR A 241 13.45 1.75 22.73
C TYR A 241 12.76 2.92 23.43
N PRO A 242 12.72 4.13 22.84
CA PRO A 242 12.11 5.30 23.48
C PRO A 242 10.66 5.04 23.94
N GLY A 243 10.42 5.25 25.22
CA GLY A 243 9.12 4.99 25.85
C GLY A 243 8.94 3.60 26.46
N ALA A 244 9.85 2.66 26.22
CA ALA A 244 9.78 1.30 26.78
C ALA A 244 10.07 1.25 28.29
N GLY A 245 10.92 2.15 28.80
CA GLY A 245 11.22 2.25 30.23
C GLY A 245 11.98 1.06 30.83
N GLY A 246 12.72 0.32 29.98
CA GLY A 246 13.46 -0.89 30.36
C GLY A 246 12.69 -2.20 30.13
N ASP A 247 11.43 -2.14 29.74
CA ASP A 247 10.57 -3.29 29.46
C ASP A 247 10.64 -3.67 27.97
N ALA A 248 11.10 -4.87 27.68
CA ALA A 248 11.29 -5.36 26.31
C ALA A 248 9.95 -5.56 25.59
N ASP A 249 8.94 -6.12 26.26
CA ASP A 249 7.62 -6.37 25.66
C ASP A 249 6.95 -5.05 25.29
N ARG A 250 7.06 -4.05 26.16
CA ARG A 250 6.57 -2.71 25.87
C ARG A 250 7.31 -2.07 24.69
N GLY A 251 8.61 -2.31 24.55
CA GLY A 251 9.39 -1.83 23.42
C GLY A 251 8.93 -2.45 22.10
N VAL A 252 8.68 -3.75 22.09
CA VAL A 252 8.10 -4.46 20.96
C VAL A 252 6.73 -3.87 20.61
N GLU A 253 5.86 -3.68 21.59
CA GLU A 253 4.51 -3.18 21.36
C GLU A 253 4.50 -1.75 20.81
N ILE A 254 5.33 -0.85 21.34
CA ILE A 254 5.46 0.53 20.80
C ILE A 254 5.88 0.49 19.33
N THR A 255 6.82 -0.38 18.97
CA THR A 255 7.31 -0.48 17.59
C THR A 255 6.28 -1.12 16.64
N ARG A 256 5.51 -2.10 17.10
CA ARG A 256 4.36 -2.66 16.34
C ARG A 256 3.30 -1.61 16.05
N LEU A 257 2.90 -0.85 17.07
CA LEU A 257 1.91 0.22 16.91
C LEU A 257 2.40 1.32 15.97
N LEU A 258 3.68 1.67 16.02
CA LEU A 258 4.27 2.61 15.07
C LEU A 258 4.22 2.06 13.66
N THR A 259 4.59 0.79 13.47
CA THR A 259 4.52 0.11 12.17
C THR A 259 3.07 0.07 11.65
N ALA A 260 2.11 -0.27 12.49
CA ALA A 260 0.69 -0.27 12.14
C ALA A 260 0.18 1.11 11.70
N ARG A 261 0.58 2.18 12.41
CA ARG A 261 0.24 3.56 12.03
C ARG A 261 0.84 3.95 10.67
N VAL A 262 2.09 3.56 10.43
CA VAL A 262 2.73 3.76 9.12
C VAL A 262 1.93 3.05 8.03
N LEU A 263 1.61 1.78 8.21
CA LEU A 263 0.88 0.98 7.22
C LEU A 263 -0.53 1.52 6.95
N LEU A 264 -1.25 2.00 7.96
CA LEU A 264 -2.58 2.60 7.77
C LEU A 264 -2.54 3.86 6.88
N ASP A 265 -1.46 4.63 6.89
CA ASP A 265 -1.28 5.75 5.95
C ASP A 265 -1.09 5.28 4.49
N TYR A 266 -0.77 3.99 4.32
CA TYR A 266 -0.72 3.31 3.02
C TYR A 266 -1.96 2.45 2.76
N ARG A 267 -3.06 2.61 3.53
CA ARG A 267 -4.31 1.84 3.43
C ARG A 267 -4.14 0.35 3.67
N ILE A 268 -3.05 -0.03 4.32
CA ILE A 268 -2.65 -1.41 4.60
C ILE A 268 -2.88 -1.70 6.06
N THR A 269 -3.46 -2.87 6.31
CA THR A 269 -3.71 -3.40 7.66
C THR A 269 -2.63 -4.41 8.02
N ASN A 270 -1.99 -4.22 9.17
CA ASN A 270 -1.25 -5.27 9.82
C ASN A 270 -2.13 -5.86 10.92
N ALA A 271 -2.54 -7.09 10.80
CA ALA A 271 -3.66 -7.52 11.60
C ALA A 271 -3.42 -8.85 12.29
N GLU A 272 -2.47 -8.90 13.21
CA GLU A 272 -2.31 -10.04 14.08
C GLU A 272 -2.72 -9.71 15.52
N THR A 273 -3.43 -10.64 16.17
CA THR A 273 -3.58 -10.56 17.62
C THR A 273 -2.21 -10.70 18.25
N PRO A 274 -1.92 -9.97 19.34
CA PRO A 274 -0.68 -10.19 20.07
C PRO A 274 -0.47 -11.65 20.42
N TYR A 275 0.74 -12.14 20.24
CA TYR A 275 1.10 -13.52 20.52
C TYR A 275 0.80 -13.92 21.98
N ALA A 276 0.67 -15.20 22.26
CA ALA A 276 0.36 -15.76 23.57
C ALA A 276 1.14 -15.11 24.71
N GLY A 277 0.44 -14.52 25.65
CA GLY A 277 1.02 -13.79 26.80
C GLY A 277 0.31 -12.45 27.07
N THR A 278 -0.46 -11.95 26.13
CA THR A 278 -1.36 -10.83 26.39
C THR A 278 -2.35 -11.27 27.45
N ASP A 279 -2.29 -10.65 28.63
CA ASP A 279 -3.27 -10.90 29.68
C ASP A 279 -4.64 -10.40 29.23
N VAL A 280 -5.35 -11.32 28.52
CA VAL A 280 -6.76 -11.08 28.11
C VAL A 280 -7.74 -11.22 29.26
N THR A 281 -7.27 -11.30 30.51
CA THR A 281 -8.14 -11.22 31.69
C THR A 281 -8.68 -9.81 31.86
N THR A 282 -7.91 -8.80 31.42
CA THR A 282 -8.39 -7.42 31.30
C THR A 282 -8.04 -6.88 29.92
N TRP A 283 -9.01 -6.65 29.07
CA TRP A 283 -8.80 -6.07 27.74
C TRP A 283 -8.26 -4.64 27.74
N THR A 284 -8.10 -4.04 28.93
CA THR A 284 -7.76 -2.62 29.07
C THR A 284 -6.47 -2.23 28.34
N ALA A 285 -5.44 -3.05 28.42
CA ALA A 285 -4.17 -2.77 27.74
C ALA A 285 -4.31 -2.91 26.22
N PHE A 286 -4.92 -4.00 25.75
CA PHE A 286 -5.17 -4.20 24.33
C PHE A 286 -6.04 -3.07 23.74
N ASP A 287 -7.14 -2.74 24.39
CA ASP A 287 -8.05 -1.68 23.94
C ASP A 287 -7.39 -0.30 23.91
N ALA A 288 -6.50 -0.02 24.87
CA ALA A 288 -5.78 1.25 24.87
C ALA A 288 -4.79 1.38 23.71
N LEU A 289 -4.21 0.27 23.26
CA LEU A 289 -3.17 0.23 22.24
C LEU A 289 -3.75 0.01 20.83
N TYR A 290 -4.56 -1.05 20.65
CA TYR A 290 -5.11 -1.44 19.36
C TYR A 290 -6.50 -0.86 19.07
N GLY A 291 -7.26 -0.50 20.12
CA GLY A 291 -8.57 0.13 19.95
C GLY A 291 -8.54 1.33 19.02
N PRO A 292 -7.62 2.30 19.16
CA PRO A 292 -7.52 3.42 18.23
C PRO A 292 -7.33 3.03 16.76
N LEU A 293 -6.56 1.96 16.49
CA LEU A 293 -6.32 1.44 15.14
C LEU A 293 -7.55 0.74 14.55
N LEU A 294 -8.32 0.07 15.41
CA LEU A 294 -9.55 -0.62 15.03
C LEU A 294 -10.76 0.33 14.94
N ASP A 295 -10.81 1.37 15.77
CA ASP A 295 -11.92 2.33 15.83
C ASP A 295 -11.71 3.55 14.91
N GLY A 296 -10.51 3.73 14.32
CA GLY A 296 -10.18 4.85 13.45
C GLY A 296 -9.92 6.16 14.20
N THR A 297 -9.48 6.06 15.45
CA THR A 297 -9.11 7.22 16.28
C THR A 297 -7.60 7.38 16.45
N ALA A 298 -6.81 6.49 15.82
CA ALA A 298 -5.36 6.60 15.80
C ALA A 298 -4.91 7.88 15.06
N ASP A 299 -3.79 8.44 15.52
CA ASP A 299 -3.16 9.59 14.87
C ASP A 299 -2.45 9.13 13.58
N THR A 300 -3.19 9.20 12.48
CA THR A 300 -2.76 8.84 11.12
C THR A 300 -2.98 10.03 10.18
N ARG A 301 -2.24 10.09 9.08
CA ARG A 301 -2.41 11.12 8.04
C ARG A 301 -3.77 10.96 7.35
N LEU A 302 -4.24 9.72 7.18
CA LEU A 302 -5.61 9.38 6.77
C LEU A 302 -6.51 9.32 8.02
N ARG A 303 -7.09 10.45 8.40
CA ARG A 303 -7.97 10.52 9.58
C ARG A 303 -9.14 9.56 9.45
N GLY A 304 -9.37 8.76 10.48
CA GLY A 304 -10.43 7.75 10.48
C GLY A 304 -10.04 6.43 9.83
N ALA A 305 -8.78 6.27 9.40
CA ALA A 305 -8.29 4.98 8.91
C ALA A 305 -8.39 3.90 9.99
N ARG A 306 -8.91 2.75 9.61
CA ARG A 306 -9.12 1.60 10.50
C ARG A 306 -8.52 0.34 9.91
N MET A 307 -8.04 -0.53 10.77
CA MET A 307 -7.71 -1.89 10.39
C MET A 307 -8.93 -2.62 9.83
N THR A 308 -8.79 -3.29 8.72
CA THR A 308 -9.85 -4.04 8.03
C THR A 308 -9.90 -5.51 8.42
N SER A 309 -8.87 -6.00 9.10
CA SER A 309 -8.77 -7.36 9.61
C SER A 309 -8.02 -7.39 10.93
N LEU A 310 -8.24 -8.43 11.72
CA LEU A 310 -7.54 -8.77 12.95
C LEU A 310 -7.45 -10.30 12.99
N ALA A 311 -6.31 -10.85 12.60
CA ALA A 311 -6.14 -12.29 12.54
C ALA A 311 -5.74 -12.86 13.90
N TYR A 312 -6.47 -13.86 14.37
CA TYR A 312 -6.00 -14.70 15.47
C TYR A 312 -4.98 -15.70 14.93
N VAL A 313 -3.76 -15.54 15.38
CA VAL A 313 -2.59 -16.38 15.05
C VAL A 313 -2.01 -17.04 16.31
N GLY A 314 -2.80 -17.15 17.37
CA GLY A 314 -2.38 -17.65 18.69
C GLY A 314 -2.16 -19.15 18.74
N VAL A 315 -2.14 -19.71 19.96
CA VAL A 315 -1.92 -21.14 20.18
C VAL A 315 -3.02 -21.96 19.52
N PRO A 316 -2.67 -22.96 18.69
CA PRO A 316 -3.66 -23.88 18.14
C PRO A 316 -4.43 -24.59 19.27
N ASP A 317 -5.67 -24.96 19.02
CA ASP A 317 -6.55 -25.66 19.95
C ASP A 317 -6.94 -24.91 21.24
N ASP A 318 -6.49 -23.67 21.45
CA ASP A 318 -6.99 -22.85 22.56
C ASP A 318 -8.31 -22.15 22.19
N TYR A 319 -9.33 -22.96 21.94
CA TYR A 319 -10.67 -22.44 21.61
C TYR A 319 -11.30 -21.61 22.74
N ALA A 320 -10.85 -21.78 23.98
CA ALA A 320 -11.28 -20.93 25.08
C ALA A 320 -10.74 -19.51 24.91
N LEU A 321 -9.50 -19.36 24.46
CA LEU A 321 -8.91 -18.06 24.14
C LEU A 321 -9.57 -17.44 22.89
N VAL A 322 -9.75 -18.22 21.81
CA VAL A 322 -10.45 -17.77 20.61
C VAL A 322 -11.86 -17.26 20.96
N ASN A 323 -12.59 -17.98 21.83
CA ASN A 323 -13.93 -17.56 22.27
C ASN A 323 -13.89 -16.24 23.06
N ARG A 324 -12.88 -16.02 23.90
CA ARG A 324 -12.72 -14.75 24.61
C ARG A 324 -12.49 -13.59 23.62
N TRP A 325 -11.64 -13.80 22.60
CA TRP A 325 -11.45 -12.85 21.53
C TRP A 325 -12.74 -12.56 20.77
N SER A 326 -13.51 -13.60 20.45
CA SER A 326 -14.78 -13.46 19.75
C SER A 326 -15.82 -12.66 20.55
N VAL A 327 -15.94 -12.93 21.86
CA VAL A 327 -16.84 -12.17 22.74
C VAL A 327 -16.40 -10.72 22.84
N HIS A 328 -15.11 -10.46 23.07
CA HIS A 328 -14.57 -9.11 23.16
C HIS A 328 -14.73 -8.34 21.83
N ALA A 329 -14.42 -8.96 20.70
CA ALA A 329 -14.61 -8.35 19.39
C ALA A 329 -16.06 -7.96 19.14
N ARG A 330 -17.03 -8.79 19.60
CA ARG A 330 -18.46 -8.46 19.52
C ARG A 330 -18.82 -7.25 20.39
N GLU A 331 -18.30 -7.21 21.62
CA GLU A 331 -18.55 -6.10 22.57
C GLU A 331 -17.99 -4.78 22.04
N ARG A 332 -16.89 -4.83 21.30
CA ARG A 332 -16.22 -3.67 20.69
C ARG A 332 -16.74 -3.32 19.30
N GLY A 333 -17.57 -4.15 18.67
CA GLY A 333 -18.03 -3.95 17.29
C GLY A 333 -16.97 -4.29 16.24
N TRP A 334 -16.04 -5.20 16.54
CA TRP A 334 -14.96 -5.63 15.65
C TRP A 334 -15.15 -7.03 15.06
N SER A 335 -16.29 -7.68 15.29
CA SER A 335 -16.54 -9.07 14.87
C SER A 335 -16.38 -9.31 13.38
N ASP A 336 -16.67 -8.32 12.54
CA ASP A 336 -16.54 -8.39 11.09
C ASP A 336 -15.06 -8.38 10.61
N ARG A 337 -14.13 -8.07 11.50
CA ARG A 337 -12.69 -7.99 11.24
C ARG A 337 -11.90 -9.11 11.87
N LEU A 338 -12.42 -9.73 12.93
CA LEU A 338 -11.75 -10.85 13.57
C LEU A 338 -11.78 -12.07 12.67
N LEU A 339 -10.60 -12.59 12.36
CA LEU A 339 -10.38 -13.76 11.52
C LEU A 339 -9.60 -14.82 12.32
N TYR A 340 -9.93 -16.09 12.12
CA TYR A 340 -9.09 -17.19 12.55
C TYR A 340 -8.21 -17.63 11.38
N TYR A 341 -6.90 -17.49 11.52
CA TYR A 341 -5.92 -17.86 10.51
C TYR A 341 -4.75 -18.55 11.22
N HIS A 342 -4.76 -19.86 11.28
CA HIS A 342 -3.76 -20.65 11.97
C HIS A 342 -3.03 -21.61 11.02
N CYS A 343 -3.76 -22.34 10.20
CA CYS A 343 -3.18 -23.24 9.22
C CYS A 343 -2.84 -22.49 7.93
N ASP A 344 -1.57 -22.51 7.58
CA ASP A 344 -1.06 -21.89 6.35
C ASP A 344 -0.73 -22.96 5.32
N GLU A 345 -1.25 -22.80 4.10
CA GLU A 345 -0.98 -23.62 2.92
C GLU A 345 -0.98 -25.14 3.17
N PRO A 346 -2.09 -25.73 3.62
CA PRO A 346 -2.13 -27.16 3.79
C PRO A 346 -1.81 -27.90 2.46
N PRO A 347 -0.99 -28.99 2.48
CA PRO A 347 -0.58 -29.70 3.70
C PRO A 347 0.75 -29.23 4.31
N LEU A 348 1.28 -28.02 4.00
CA LEU A 348 2.59 -27.56 4.47
C LEU A 348 2.56 -27.13 5.95
N GLY A 349 1.70 -26.19 6.31
CA GLY A 349 1.58 -25.69 7.69
C GLY A 349 0.87 -26.66 8.62
N CYS A 350 -0.17 -27.31 8.15
CA CYS A 350 -0.92 -28.37 8.82
C CYS A 350 -1.60 -29.27 7.79
N SER A 351 -2.13 -30.42 8.20
CA SER A 351 -2.92 -31.25 7.27
C SER A 351 -4.31 -30.65 7.03
N PHE A 352 -4.92 -30.95 5.89
CA PHE A 352 -6.32 -30.57 5.63
C PHE A 352 -7.31 -31.10 6.68
N ALA A 353 -7.04 -32.27 7.27
CA ALA A 353 -7.88 -32.83 8.31
C ALA A 353 -7.79 -32.03 9.62
N GLU A 354 -6.60 -31.57 9.98
CA GLU A 354 -6.37 -30.69 11.14
C GLU A 354 -7.05 -29.34 10.89
N ALA A 355 -6.79 -28.69 9.77
CA ALA A 355 -7.46 -27.44 9.40
C ALA A 355 -8.99 -27.56 9.49
N ALA A 356 -9.57 -28.60 8.89
CA ALA A 356 -11.01 -28.82 8.92
C ALA A 356 -11.57 -28.99 10.33
N ALA A 357 -10.84 -29.66 11.22
CA ALA A 357 -11.24 -29.85 12.61
C ALA A 357 -11.20 -28.53 13.39
N GLU A 358 -10.12 -27.76 13.24
CA GLU A 358 -9.95 -26.46 13.89
C GLU A 358 -11.02 -25.46 13.45
N GLU A 359 -11.24 -25.32 12.14
CA GLU A 359 -12.18 -24.35 11.61
C GLU A 359 -13.63 -24.65 12.01
N ARG A 360 -14.03 -25.94 12.01
CA ARG A 360 -15.35 -26.32 12.54
C ARG A 360 -15.48 -26.08 14.04
N ALA A 361 -14.40 -26.27 14.82
CA ALA A 361 -14.41 -25.96 16.24
C ALA A 361 -14.58 -24.45 16.49
N VAL A 362 -13.94 -23.61 15.68
CA VAL A 362 -14.06 -22.16 15.74
C VAL A 362 -15.47 -21.70 15.34
N HIS A 363 -16.10 -22.33 14.35
CA HIS A 363 -17.50 -22.06 13.98
C HIS A 363 -18.51 -22.44 15.09
N ALA A 364 -18.17 -23.41 15.93
CA ALA A 364 -19.02 -23.82 17.07
C ALA A 364 -18.98 -22.83 18.24
N LEU A 365 -18.08 -21.85 18.24
CA LEU A 365 -17.99 -20.81 19.26
C LEU A 365 -19.19 -19.85 19.24
N THR A 366 -19.38 -19.11 20.31
CA THR A 366 -20.50 -18.16 20.45
C THR A 366 -19.99 -16.80 20.95
N PRO A 367 -19.87 -15.79 20.06
CA PRO A 367 -20.16 -15.83 18.61
C PRO A 367 -19.10 -16.63 17.82
N PRO A 368 -19.44 -17.13 16.62
CA PRO A 368 -18.47 -17.76 15.73
C PRO A 368 -17.45 -16.72 15.23
N VAL A 369 -16.25 -17.19 14.87
CA VAL A 369 -15.22 -16.38 14.22
C VAL A 369 -15.11 -16.82 12.77
N ALA A 370 -14.96 -15.87 11.85
CA ALA A 370 -14.73 -16.17 10.45
C ALA A 370 -13.34 -16.82 10.26
N THR A 371 -13.27 -17.88 9.46
CA THR A 371 -12.05 -18.64 9.22
C THR A 371 -11.45 -18.30 7.86
N LEU A 372 -10.12 -18.25 7.78
CA LEU A 372 -9.36 -17.99 6.55
C LEU A 372 -8.39 -19.15 6.30
N LEU A 373 -8.36 -19.65 5.06
CA LEU A 373 -7.44 -20.71 4.65
C LEU A 373 -6.76 -20.38 3.32
N THR A 374 -5.44 -20.45 3.30
CA THR A 374 -4.60 -20.30 2.10
C THR A 374 -4.59 -21.58 1.28
N THR A 375 -5.57 -21.73 0.40
CA THR A 375 -5.73 -22.92 -0.46
C THR A 375 -6.54 -22.62 -1.71
N GLY A 376 -6.47 -23.51 -2.71
CA GLY A 376 -7.31 -23.47 -3.90
C GLY A 376 -8.70 -24.10 -3.67
N ILE A 377 -9.65 -23.75 -4.53
CA ILE A 377 -11.04 -24.28 -4.45
C ILE A 377 -11.11 -25.79 -4.69
N ASP A 378 -10.18 -26.34 -5.46
CA ASP A 378 -10.17 -27.77 -5.76
C ASP A 378 -9.73 -28.61 -4.58
N GLU A 379 -8.67 -28.17 -3.90
CA GLU A 379 -8.17 -28.79 -2.67
C GLU A 379 -9.22 -28.67 -1.56
N LEU A 380 -9.86 -27.50 -1.45
CA LEU A 380 -10.94 -27.27 -0.48
C LEU A 380 -12.07 -28.28 -0.68
N ARG A 381 -12.51 -28.51 -1.93
CA ARG A 381 -13.55 -29.48 -2.28
C ARG A 381 -13.13 -30.92 -2.09
N ALA A 382 -11.92 -31.24 -2.55
CA ALA A 382 -11.38 -32.60 -2.43
C ALA A 382 -11.31 -33.06 -0.96
N ASN A 383 -11.15 -32.12 -0.04
CA ASN A 383 -11.10 -32.35 1.40
C ASN A 383 -12.42 -32.05 2.14
N HIS A 384 -13.51 -31.78 1.42
CA HIS A 384 -14.85 -31.53 1.99
C HIS A 384 -14.86 -30.43 3.07
N MET A 385 -14.21 -29.27 2.79
CA MET A 385 -14.04 -28.18 3.73
C MET A 385 -14.87 -26.93 3.41
N GLU A 386 -15.75 -26.97 2.39
CA GLU A 386 -16.52 -25.80 1.95
C GLU A 386 -17.44 -25.25 3.06
N ASP A 387 -17.87 -26.10 4.00
CA ASP A 387 -18.65 -25.70 5.17
C ASP A 387 -17.77 -25.04 6.27
N ALA A 388 -16.53 -25.46 6.40
CA ALA A 388 -15.61 -25.07 7.44
C ALA A 388 -14.92 -23.73 7.17
N VAL A 389 -14.55 -23.43 5.91
CA VAL A 389 -13.79 -22.24 5.52
C VAL A 389 -14.73 -21.11 5.10
N ASP A 390 -14.55 -19.90 5.66
CA ASP A 390 -15.33 -18.71 5.27
C ASP A 390 -14.60 -17.90 4.21
N ILE A 391 -13.28 -17.82 4.29
CA ILE A 391 -12.44 -17.04 3.39
C ILE A 391 -11.43 -17.98 2.75
N VAL A 392 -11.72 -18.40 1.53
CA VAL A 392 -10.74 -19.13 0.73
C VAL A 392 -9.78 -18.12 0.10
N THR A 393 -8.47 -18.36 0.29
CA THR A 393 -7.42 -17.41 -0.10
C THR A 393 -6.37 -18.13 -0.97
N PRO A 394 -6.64 -18.33 -2.28
CA PRO A 394 -5.68 -18.94 -3.19
C PRO A 394 -4.59 -17.96 -3.63
N LEU A 395 -3.47 -18.52 -4.09
CA LEU A 395 -2.53 -17.82 -4.96
C LEU A 395 -3.24 -17.32 -6.22
N VAL A 396 -2.78 -16.19 -6.75
CA VAL A 396 -3.36 -15.61 -7.98
C VAL A 396 -3.37 -16.59 -9.15
N ASP A 397 -2.35 -17.46 -9.25
CA ASP A 397 -2.23 -18.46 -10.32
C ASP A 397 -3.31 -19.55 -10.24
N LEU A 398 -3.88 -19.81 -9.06
CA LEU A 398 -5.01 -20.73 -8.89
C LEU A 398 -6.36 -20.12 -9.30
N VAL A 399 -6.43 -18.77 -9.35
CA VAL A 399 -7.61 -18.04 -9.87
C VAL A 399 -7.47 -17.77 -11.37
N GLN A 400 -6.27 -17.41 -11.80
CA GLN A 400 -5.93 -17.19 -13.20
C GLN A 400 -4.63 -17.92 -13.54
N PRO A 401 -4.71 -19.16 -14.01
CA PRO A 401 -3.53 -19.86 -14.50
C PRO A 401 -2.92 -19.14 -15.71
N ARG A 402 -1.61 -19.26 -15.88
CA ARG A 402 -0.86 -18.54 -16.93
C ARG A 402 -1.26 -18.92 -18.34
N GLU A 403 -1.44 -20.22 -18.58
CA GLU A 403 -1.58 -20.79 -19.93
C GLU A 403 -3.02 -21.20 -20.26
N THR A 404 -3.95 -21.06 -19.32
CA THR A 404 -5.32 -21.52 -19.49
C THR A 404 -6.35 -20.42 -19.22
N ALA A 405 -7.61 -20.72 -19.50
CA ALA A 405 -8.72 -19.85 -19.17
C ALA A 405 -8.81 -19.62 -17.64
N SER A 406 -9.39 -18.49 -17.26
CA SER A 406 -9.59 -18.15 -15.86
C SER A 406 -10.37 -19.23 -15.11
N ALA A 407 -9.84 -19.61 -13.95
CA ALA A 407 -10.48 -20.53 -13.01
C ALA A 407 -11.45 -19.81 -12.05
N ARG A 408 -11.58 -18.47 -12.13
CA ARG A 408 -12.40 -17.66 -11.22
C ARG A 408 -13.84 -18.18 -11.06
N GLY A 409 -14.48 -18.60 -12.17
CA GLY A 409 -15.84 -19.14 -12.14
C GLY A 409 -16.01 -20.43 -11.32
N ARG A 410 -14.92 -21.15 -11.02
CA ARG A 410 -14.96 -22.34 -10.17
C ARG A 410 -15.30 -22.02 -8.70
N TYR A 411 -15.08 -20.77 -8.28
CA TYR A 411 -15.41 -20.29 -6.93
C TYR A 411 -16.87 -19.85 -6.78
N ASP A 412 -17.64 -19.70 -7.87
CA ASP A 412 -18.99 -19.09 -7.81
C ASP A 412 -19.97 -19.89 -6.95
N ALA A 413 -19.91 -21.23 -6.97
CA ALA A 413 -20.76 -22.07 -6.12
C ALA A 413 -20.44 -21.89 -4.62
N PHE A 414 -19.16 -21.75 -4.26
CA PHE A 414 -18.72 -21.45 -2.91
C PHE A 414 -19.19 -20.05 -2.48
N LEU A 415 -19.00 -19.05 -3.32
CA LEU A 415 -19.40 -17.67 -3.05
C LEU A 415 -20.91 -17.46 -2.98
N ALA A 416 -21.71 -18.38 -3.54
CA ALA A 416 -23.17 -18.36 -3.41
C ALA A 416 -23.65 -18.81 -2.01
N MET A 417 -22.79 -19.44 -1.22
CA MET A 417 -23.11 -19.80 0.16
C MET A 417 -23.02 -18.58 1.09
N PRO A 418 -23.89 -18.45 2.09
CA PRO A 418 -23.88 -17.30 3.00
C PRO A 418 -22.54 -17.14 3.73
N GLY A 419 -22.02 -15.91 3.77
CA GLY A 419 -20.80 -15.57 4.52
C GLY A 419 -19.48 -15.92 3.84
N LYS A 420 -19.52 -16.65 2.72
CA LYS A 420 -18.30 -17.07 2.03
C LYS A 420 -17.68 -15.95 1.21
N ARG A 421 -16.36 -15.85 1.24
CA ARG A 421 -15.55 -14.81 0.59
C ARG A 421 -14.38 -15.44 -0.15
N LEU A 422 -13.92 -14.75 -1.20
CA LEU A 422 -12.71 -15.09 -1.93
C LEU A 422 -11.70 -13.95 -1.74
N TRP A 423 -10.63 -14.22 -1.05
CA TRP A 423 -9.43 -13.40 -1.05
C TRP A 423 -8.41 -14.00 -2.00
N TRP A 424 -7.28 -13.36 -2.14
CA TRP A 424 -6.12 -13.92 -2.81
C TRP A 424 -4.82 -13.33 -2.28
N TYR A 425 -3.72 -13.97 -2.63
CA TYR A 425 -2.40 -13.46 -2.33
C TYR A 425 -1.45 -13.71 -3.50
N GLN A 426 -0.32 -13.06 -3.46
CA GLN A 426 0.80 -13.28 -4.33
C GLN A 426 2.05 -13.53 -3.50
N ASP A 427 2.87 -14.44 -3.95
CA ASP A 427 4.19 -14.72 -3.45
C ASP A 427 5.15 -14.91 -4.63
N CYS A 428 6.37 -14.42 -4.51
CA CYS A 428 7.32 -14.45 -5.60
C CYS A 428 7.78 -15.87 -5.92
N THR A 429 7.95 -16.70 -4.91
CA THR A 429 8.43 -18.08 -5.04
C THR A 429 7.37 -18.97 -5.67
N GLU A 430 6.14 -18.82 -5.22
CA GLU A 430 5.00 -19.65 -5.60
C GLU A 430 4.45 -19.32 -7.01
N HIS A 431 4.60 -18.06 -7.45
CA HIS A 431 4.13 -17.59 -8.75
C HIS A 431 4.99 -17.99 -9.93
N GLU A 432 6.01 -18.78 -9.79
CA GLU A 432 6.97 -19.03 -10.88
C GLU A 432 7.52 -17.74 -11.55
N SER A 433 7.03 -16.54 -11.15
CA SER A 433 7.41 -15.25 -11.73
C SER A 433 8.76 -14.75 -11.21
N CYS A 434 9.13 -15.17 -10.01
CA CYS A 434 10.44 -14.97 -9.42
C CYS A 434 11.23 -16.26 -9.47
N ALA A 435 11.14 -16.92 -10.55
CA ALA A 435 11.66 -18.25 -10.66
C ALA A 435 13.16 -18.28 -10.41
N ASN A 436 13.57 -19.01 -9.42
CA ASN A 436 14.82 -19.79 -9.37
C ASN A 436 15.40 -20.14 -10.76
N GLY A 437 15.57 -19.16 -11.67
CA GLY A 437 16.06 -19.31 -13.02
C GLY A 437 15.13 -20.00 -14.02
N ARG A 438 13.85 -20.25 -13.70
CA ARG A 438 12.90 -20.68 -14.73
C ARG A 438 12.44 -19.47 -15.56
N PRO A 439 12.68 -19.46 -16.87
CA PRO A 439 12.20 -18.39 -17.72
C PRO A 439 10.67 -18.43 -17.78
N GLY A 440 10.02 -17.57 -17.02
CA GLY A 440 8.71 -17.10 -17.44
C GLY A 440 8.86 -16.58 -18.86
N SER A 441 7.91 -16.80 -19.77
CA SER A 441 8.05 -16.22 -21.10
C SER A 441 8.16 -14.71 -20.96
N ALA A 442 9.04 -14.06 -21.71
CA ALA A 442 9.19 -12.60 -21.71
C ALA A 442 7.87 -11.86 -22.05
N ALA A 443 6.86 -12.59 -22.50
CA ALA A 443 5.52 -12.11 -22.81
C ALA A 443 4.53 -12.19 -21.62
N SER A 444 4.85 -12.90 -20.54
CA SER A 444 3.97 -13.04 -19.37
C SER A 444 4.50 -12.18 -18.23
N LEU A 445 3.74 -11.15 -17.87
CA LEU A 445 3.99 -10.32 -16.71
C LEU A 445 3.06 -10.79 -15.59
N SER A 446 3.56 -11.05 -14.38
CA SER A 446 2.70 -11.22 -13.21
C SER A 446 2.73 -9.97 -12.36
N PRO A 447 1.64 -9.61 -11.67
CA PRO A 447 1.73 -8.60 -10.63
C PRO A 447 2.71 -9.10 -9.57
N THR A 448 3.50 -8.22 -9.00
CA THR A 448 4.49 -8.59 -7.99
C THR A 448 4.97 -7.37 -7.22
N TYR A 449 5.36 -7.57 -5.97
CA TYR A 449 5.89 -6.51 -5.11
C TYR A 449 7.43 -6.49 -5.08
N MET A 450 8.08 -6.97 -6.13
CA MET A 450 9.54 -6.98 -6.22
C MET A 450 10.11 -5.61 -6.57
N ILE A 451 11.29 -5.30 -6.02
CA ILE A 451 12.01 -4.03 -6.21
C ILE A 451 12.36 -3.81 -7.67
N ASP A 452 12.83 -4.84 -8.34
CA ASP A 452 13.29 -4.80 -9.72
C ASP A 452 12.19 -4.95 -10.76
N ALA A 453 10.95 -5.18 -10.33
CA ALA A 453 9.79 -5.17 -11.21
C ALA A 453 9.41 -3.74 -11.64
N SER A 454 8.73 -3.62 -12.78
CA SER A 454 8.19 -2.33 -13.22
C SER A 454 7.15 -1.79 -12.23
N PRO A 455 6.98 -0.46 -12.10
CA PRO A 455 5.94 0.13 -11.26
C PRO A 455 4.52 -0.34 -11.60
N MET A 456 4.24 -0.64 -12.87
CA MET A 456 2.96 -1.22 -13.28
C MET A 456 2.67 -2.53 -12.54
N ARG A 457 3.67 -3.41 -12.43
CA ARG A 457 3.51 -4.70 -11.74
C ARG A 457 3.29 -4.55 -10.24
N ASN A 458 3.83 -3.48 -9.63
CA ASN A 458 3.64 -3.19 -8.21
C ASN A 458 2.26 -2.56 -7.90
N ARG A 459 1.57 -1.95 -8.88
CA ARG A 459 0.31 -1.21 -8.70
C ARG A 459 -0.94 -1.92 -9.23
N VAL A 460 -0.78 -2.83 -10.20
CA VAL A 460 -1.91 -3.37 -10.98
C VAL A 460 -2.77 -4.39 -10.23
N PHE A 461 -2.27 -4.94 -9.11
CA PHE A 461 -2.90 -6.07 -8.42
C PHE A 461 -4.32 -5.76 -7.94
N GLN A 462 -4.56 -4.56 -7.43
CA GLN A 462 -5.87 -4.12 -6.95
C GLN A 462 -6.86 -3.84 -8.09
N TRP A 463 -6.38 -3.43 -9.26
CA TRP A 463 -7.20 -3.38 -10.47
C TRP A 463 -7.68 -4.77 -10.89
N MET A 464 -6.78 -5.76 -10.77
CA MET A 464 -7.11 -7.17 -11.02
C MET A 464 -8.09 -7.69 -9.97
N ALA A 465 -7.89 -7.34 -8.69
CA ALA A 465 -8.84 -7.70 -7.63
C ALA A 465 -10.27 -7.27 -7.98
N HIS A 466 -10.45 -6.06 -8.51
CA HIS A 466 -11.75 -5.60 -9.01
C HIS A 466 -12.27 -6.48 -10.17
N LEU A 467 -11.45 -6.74 -11.19
CA LEU A 467 -11.86 -7.51 -12.38
C LEU A 467 -12.23 -8.96 -12.05
N TYR A 468 -11.52 -9.58 -11.10
CA TYR A 468 -11.77 -10.96 -10.68
C TYR A 468 -12.76 -11.06 -9.51
N ARG A 469 -13.34 -9.92 -9.05
CA ARG A 469 -14.30 -9.89 -7.93
C ARG A 469 -13.71 -10.52 -6.67
N ILE A 470 -12.51 -10.14 -6.35
CA ILE A 470 -11.79 -10.56 -5.15
C ILE A 470 -12.23 -9.67 -3.99
N GLY A 471 -12.54 -10.30 -2.86
CA GLY A 471 -13.06 -9.64 -1.66
C GLY A 471 -12.01 -9.28 -0.62
N GLY A 472 -10.73 -9.50 -0.90
CA GLY A 472 -9.64 -9.11 0.00
C GLY A 472 -8.27 -9.59 -0.50
N GLU A 473 -7.22 -9.05 0.12
CA GLU A 473 -5.83 -9.32 -0.24
C GLU A 473 -5.02 -9.72 0.99
N LEU A 474 -4.20 -10.76 0.84
CA LEU A 474 -3.23 -11.18 1.84
C LEU A 474 -1.81 -10.99 1.30
N TYR A 475 -0.88 -10.58 2.17
CA TYR A 475 0.56 -10.62 1.91
C TYR A 475 1.30 -11.08 3.17
N TYR A 476 2.14 -12.09 3.05
CA TYR A 476 2.70 -12.83 4.19
C TYR A 476 3.72 -12.06 5.04
N GLY A 477 4.34 -10.96 4.53
CA GLY A 477 5.33 -10.27 5.34
C GLY A 477 5.81 -8.93 4.79
N THR A 478 5.56 -7.86 5.54
CA THR A 478 6.06 -6.52 5.24
C THR A 478 7.49 -6.29 5.71
N ASP A 479 7.93 -7.04 6.74
CA ASP A 479 9.24 -6.94 7.39
C ASP A 479 9.82 -8.32 7.79
N TYR A 480 9.22 -9.39 7.30
CA TYR A 480 9.56 -10.78 7.63
C TYR A 480 11.05 -11.07 7.48
N CYS A 481 11.67 -10.56 6.44
CA CYS A 481 13.08 -10.79 6.17
C CYS A 481 14.05 -9.86 6.92
N TRP A 482 13.57 -9.07 7.89
CA TRP A 482 14.46 -8.24 8.69
C TRP A 482 15.22 -9.04 9.76
N ASN A 483 14.56 -9.96 10.43
CA ASN A 483 15.13 -10.81 11.47
C ASN A 483 15.04 -12.32 11.16
N HIS A 484 14.27 -12.73 10.16
CA HIS A 484 14.21 -14.11 9.69
C HIS A 484 15.28 -14.40 8.64
N ALA A 485 15.73 -15.64 8.65
CA ALA A 485 16.82 -16.09 7.78
C ALA A 485 16.42 -16.26 6.31
N CYS A 486 15.57 -15.51 5.71
CA CYS A 486 15.12 -15.59 4.31
C CYS A 486 16.23 -15.99 3.29
N GLY A 487 17.06 -16.98 3.65
CA GLY A 487 18.27 -17.45 2.98
C GLY A 487 19.60 -16.92 3.55
N SER A 488 19.61 -16.15 4.66
CA SER A 488 20.83 -15.65 5.32
C SER A 488 20.62 -15.45 6.82
N THR A 489 21.63 -15.77 7.62
CA THR A 489 21.62 -15.64 9.09
C THR A 489 21.94 -14.23 9.59
N THR A 490 22.46 -13.35 8.73
CA THR A 490 22.77 -11.96 9.05
C THR A 490 22.35 -11.09 7.88
N ARG A 491 21.27 -10.31 8.05
CA ARG A 491 20.73 -9.58 6.91
C ARG A 491 20.66 -8.10 7.16
N ASP A 492 21.40 -7.35 6.36
CA ASP A 492 21.17 -5.92 6.16
C ASP A 492 20.31 -5.74 4.89
N VAL A 493 19.00 -5.57 5.07
CA VAL A 493 18.07 -5.36 3.95
C VAL A 493 18.36 -4.07 3.16
N TRP A 494 19.15 -3.17 3.72
CA TRP A 494 19.64 -2.00 2.99
C TRP A 494 20.77 -2.34 2.03
N ALA A 495 21.53 -3.40 2.31
CA ALA A 495 22.58 -3.89 1.41
C ALA A 495 22.00 -4.82 0.34
N SER A 496 21.07 -5.70 0.74
CA SER A 496 20.39 -6.61 -0.17
C SER A 496 19.08 -7.07 0.43
N ALA A 497 17.99 -6.89 -0.29
CA ALA A 497 16.67 -7.42 0.05
C ALA A 497 16.32 -8.67 -0.78
N TYR A 498 17.30 -9.35 -1.36
CA TYR A 498 17.06 -10.60 -2.10
C TYR A 498 16.72 -11.74 -1.14
N ALA A 499 15.52 -12.30 -1.28
CA ALA A 499 14.98 -13.35 -0.45
C ALA A 499 14.07 -14.27 -1.26
N PHE A 500 14.02 -15.56 -0.95
CA PHE A 500 13.11 -16.52 -1.58
C PHE A 500 13.04 -16.45 -3.12
N GLY A 501 14.14 -16.06 -3.79
CA GLY A 501 14.18 -15.92 -5.24
C GLY A 501 13.84 -14.54 -5.79
N GLY A 502 13.37 -13.60 -4.95
CA GLY A 502 12.97 -12.25 -5.37
C GLY A 502 13.64 -11.10 -4.59
N ASN A 503 13.77 -9.96 -5.23
CA ASN A 503 14.33 -8.76 -4.63
C ASN A 503 13.24 -7.99 -3.88
N GLY A 504 13.26 -8.01 -2.56
CA GLY A 504 12.28 -7.35 -1.71
C GLY A 504 11.13 -8.26 -1.28
N GLU A 505 11.23 -9.56 -1.54
CA GLU A 505 10.30 -10.55 -1.02
C GLU A 505 10.34 -10.54 0.51
N GLY A 506 9.16 -10.53 1.16
CA GLY A 506 9.06 -10.40 2.62
C GLY A 506 9.62 -9.09 3.19
N THR A 507 9.81 -8.05 2.37
CA THR A 507 10.37 -6.76 2.78
C THR A 507 9.72 -5.62 1.98
N LEU A 508 8.71 -4.96 2.53
CA LEU A 508 8.06 -3.79 1.91
C LEU A 508 8.49 -2.46 2.56
N MET A 509 9.15 -2.52 3.70
CA MET A 509 9.69 -1.38 4.45
C MET A 509 11.14 -1.64 4.83
N TYR A 510 11.80 -0.63 5.38
CA TYR A 510 13.19 -0.72 5.82
C TYR A 510 13.36 -0.24 7.26
N PRO A 511 14.24 -0.86 8.08
CA PRO A 511 14.49 -0.40 9.44
C PRO A 511 15.26 0.92 9.43
N GLY A 512 14.59 2.00 9.82
CA GLY A 512 15.16 3.34 9.83
C GLY A 512 15.89 3.65 11.13
N LEU A 513 17.16 3.24 11.23
CA LEU A 513 18.02 3.59 12.35
C LEU A 513 18.49 5.05 12.25
N PRO A 514 18.59 5.79 13.38
CA PRO A 514 19.11 7.16 13.39
C PRO A 514 20.48 7.31 12.72
N ALA A 515 21.35 6.34 12.87
CA ALA A 515 22.67 6.34 12.21
C ALA A 515 22.58 6.35 10.66
N ARG A 516 21.48 5.82 10.09
CA ARG A 516 21.28 5.73 8.64
C ARG A 516 20.41 6.87 8.11
N ILE A 517 19.32 7.16 8.80
CA ILE A 517 18.30 8.10 8.30
C ILE A 517 18.25 9.45 9.06
N GLY A 518 19.10 9.64 10.07
CA GLY A 518 19.03 10.81 10.93
C GLY A 518 17.90 10.74 11.97
N GLY A 519 17.72 11.83 12.70
CA GLY A 519 16.79 11.88 13.84
C GLY A 519 17.38 11.21 15.09
N THR A 520 16.54 10.97 16.09
CA THR A 520 16.94 10.36 17.37
C THR A 520 16.20 9.06 17.67
N THR A 521 15.02 8.87 17.08
CA THR A 521 14.18 7.70 17.30
C THR A 521 14.08 6.89 16.00
N PRO A 522 14.28 5.56 16.05
CA PRO A 522 14.05 4.70 14.88
C PRO A 522 12.60 4.78 14.39
N VAL A 523 12.40 4.67 13.09
CA VAL A 523 11.07 4.64 12.44
C VAL A 523 11.10 3.73 11.21
N PRO A 524 10.04 2.98 10.90
CA PRO A 524 9.97 2.25 9.63
C PRO A 524 10.07 3.22 8.45
N VAL A 525 10.92 2.91 7.49
CA VAL A 525 11.09 3.69 6.25
C VAL A 525 10.29 3.02 5.14
N PRO A 526 9.33 3.71 4.53
CA PRO A 526 8.54 3.16 3.44
C PRO A 526 9.36 2.96 2.18
N SER A 527 8.81 2.19 1.25
CA SER A 527 9.38 1.97 -0.07
C SER A 527 8.51 2.57 -1.19
N ILE A 528 9.10 2.71 -2.38
CA ILE A 528 8.35 3.05 -3.60
C ILE A 528 7.24 1.99 -3.83
N ARG A 529 7.53 0.72 -3.58
CA ARG A 529 6.55 -0.36 -3.73
C ARG A 529 5.36 -0.18 -2.80
N LEU A 530 5.60 0.16 -1.55
CA LEU A 530 4.54 0.43 -0.56
C LEU A 530 3.66 1.60 -1.00
N ALA A 531 4.26 2.67 -1.56
CA ALA A 531 3.53 3.79 -2.13
C ALA A 531 2.68 3.37 -3.35
N LEU A 532 3.23 2.53 -4.23
CA LEU A 532 2.50 2.02 -5.40
C LEU A 532 1.37 1.04 -5.05
N ILE A 533 1.51 0.26 -3.97
CA ILE A 533 0.43 -0.57 -3.43
C ILE A 533 -0.70 0.32 -2.91
N ARG A 534 -0.39 1.37 -2.14
CA ARG A 534 -1.37 2.38 -1.72
C ARG A 534 -2.10 2.96 -2.92
N ASP A 535 -1.36 3.43 -3.93
CA ASP A 535 -1.94 4.00 -5.15
C ASP A 535 -2.86 2.98 -5.86
N GLY A 536 -2.51 1.68 -5.81
CA GLY A 536 -3.37 0.61 -6.33
C GLY A 536 -4.65 0.43 -5.49
N LEU A 537 -4.56 0.51 -4.16
CA LEU A 537 -5.72 0.49 -3.27
C LEU A 537 -6.61 1.72 -3.47
N GLU A 538 -6.02 2.89 -3.71
CA GLU A 538 -6.74 4.11 -4.06
C GLU A 538 -7.45 3.98 -5.43
N ASP A 539 -6.79 3.41 -6.44
CA ASP A 539 -7.43 3.09 -7.73
C ASP A 539 -8.62 2.12 -7.55
N TYR A 540 -8.51 1.15 -6.64
CA TYR A 540 -9.61 0.23 -6.32
C TYR A 540 -10.84 0.98 -5.80
N GLU A 541 -10.67 2.04 -5.00
CA GLU A 541 -11.79 2.84 -4.50
C GLU A 541 -12.59 3.51 -5.63
N TYR A 542 -11.93 3.96 -6.71
CA TYR A 542 -12.63 4.50 -7.88
C TYR A 542 -13.48 3.42 -8.58
N LEU A 543 -12.90 2.25 -8.77
CA LEU A 543 -13.57 1.11 -9.39
C LEU A 543 -14.74 0.62 -8.53
N HIS A 544 -14.52 0.53 -7.22
CA HIS A 544 -15.51 0.11 -6.24
C HIS A 544 -16.69 1.10 -6.16
N ALA A 545 -16.40 2.39 -6.08
CA ALA A 545 -17.42 3.44 -6.02
C ALA A 545 -18.32 3.43 -7.28
N LEU A 546 -17.74 3.27 -8.47
CA LEU A 546 -18.52 3.14 -9.71
C LEU A 546 -19.36 1.85 -9.74
N ALA A 547 -18.80 0.74 -9.29
CA ALA A 547 -19.53 -0.52 -9.21
C ALA A 547 -20.71 -0.42 -8.23
N ALA A 548 -20.50 0.16 -7.05
CA ALA A 548 -21.55 0.42 -6.05
C ALA A 548 -22.65 1.36 -6.58
N ALA A 549 -22.26 2.30 -7.48
CA ALA A 549 -23.19 3.21 -8.15
C ALA A 549 -23.91 2.61 -9.37
N GLY A 550 -23.77 1.29 -9.62
CA GLY A 550 -24.39 0.58 -10.75
C GLY A 550 -23.64 0.76 -12.08
N GLU A 551 -22.44 1.29 -12.08
CA GLU A 551 -21.60 1.52 -13.26
C GLU A 551 -20.40 0.56 -13.36
N GLY A 552 -20.52 -0.64 -12.76
CA GLY A 552 -19.45 -1.64 -12.77
C GLY A 552 -18.98 -2.04 -14.17
N ALA A 553 -19.88 -2.08 -15.15
CA ALA A 553 -19.52 -2.36 -16.55
C ALA A 553 -18.59 -1.27 -17.14
N PHE A 554 -18.78 0.00 -16.77
CA PHE A 554 -17.86 1.07 -17.18
C PHE A 554 -16.50 0.92 -16.49
N ALA A 555 -16.49 0.63 -15.20
CA ALA A 555 -15.26 0.40 -14.44
C ALA A 555 -14.46 -0.78 -15.03
N ASP A 556 -15.13 -1.91 -15.30
CA ASP A 556 -14.51 -3.06 -15.96
C ASP A 556 -13.93 -2.70 -17.35
N ALA A 557 -14.66 -1.93 -18.14
CA ALA A 557 -14.20 -1.50 -19.46
C ALA A 557 -12.92 -0.66 -19.37
N GLN A 558 -12.80 0.25 -18.38
CA GLN A 558 -11.59 1.02 -18.19
C GLN A 558 -10.40 0.13 -17.79
N ALA A 559 -10.58 -0.77 -16.83
CA ALA A 559 -9.54 -1.72 -16.44
C ALA A 559 -9.10 -2.62 -17.61
N ARG A 560 -10.05 -3.06 -18.45
CA ARG A 560 -9.78 -3.88 -19.65
C ARG A 560 -9.02 -3.14 -20.76
N THR A 561 -8.87 -1.82 -20.72
CA THR A 561 -8.04 -1.08 -21.69
C THR A 561 -6.56 -1.46 -21.61
N PHE A 562 -6.11 -1.96 -20.46
CA PHE A 562 -4.72 -2.36 -20.25
C PHE A 562 -4.51 -3.73 -19.60
N ILE A 563 -5.56 -4.38 -19.04
CA ILE A 563 -5.50 -5.72 -18.44
C ILE A 563 -6.31 -6.70 -19.28
N THR A 564 -5.65 -7.73 -19.80
CA THR A 564 -6.30 -8.86 -20.48
C THR A 564 -6.54 -10.00 -19.48
N THR A 565 -5.49 -10.43 -18.79
CA THR A 565 -5.53 -11.44 -17.71
C THR A 565 -4.60 -10.99 -16.58
N ALA A 566 -4.55 -11.73 -15.47
CA ALA A 566 -3.62 -11.42 -14.39
C ALA A 566 -2.14 -11.54 -14.81
N HIS A 567 -1.84 -12.22 -15.89
CA HIS A 567 -0.48 -12.41 -16.41
C HIS A 567 -0.23 -11.71 -17.74
N VAL A 568 -1.24 -11.05 -18.31
CA VAL A 568 -1.15 -10.35 -19.60
C VAL A 568 -1.77 -8.97 -19.46
N PHE A 569 -0.93 -7.96 -19.30
CA PHE A 569 -1.33 -6.57 -19.20
C PHE A 569 -0.25 -5.64 -19.77
N SER A 570 -0.65 -4.41 -20.08
CA SER A 570 0.28 -3.40 -20.58
C SER A 570 1.23 -2.93 -19.48
N ASN A 571 2.50 -2.83 -19.80
CA ASN A 571 3.51 -2.22 -18.91
C ASN A 571 3.63 -0.70 -19.12
N ASP A 572 2.75 -0.09 -19.90
CA ASP A 572 2.71 1.35 -20.18
C ASP A 572 1.89 2.09 -19.12
N PRO A 573 2.53 2.92 -18.26
CA PRO A 573 1.84 3.67 -17.22
C PRO A 573 0.81 4.67 -17.76
N ALA A 574 0.95 5.14 -19.00
CA ALA A 574 0.02 6.09 -19.59
C ALA A 574 -1.38 5.49 -19.78
N ARG A 575 -1.46 4.18 -20.02
CA ARG A 575 -2.75 3.48 -20.13
C ARG A 575 -3.49 3.41 -18.80
N LEU A 576 -2.79 3.08 -17.72
CA LEU A 576 -3.36 3.11 -16.37
C LEU A 576 -3.81 4.53 -16.00
N ALA A 577 -2.97 5.53 -16.24
CA ALA A 577 -3.30 6.92 -15.96
C ALA A 577 -4.54 7.39 -16.73
N ALA A 578 -4.66 7.03 -18.02
CA ALA A 578 -5.84 7.36 -18.83
C ALA A 578 -7.12 6.66 -18.32
N ALA A 579 -7.02 5.39 -17.92
CA ALA A 579 -8.14 4.66 -17.33
C ALA A 579 -8.59 5.30 -16.01
N ARG A 580 -7.63 5.61 -15.11
CA ARG A 580 -7.89 6.28 -13.83
C ARG A 580 -8.54 7.67 -14.03
N GLU A 581 -8.03 8.45 -14.97
CA GLU A 581 -8.62 9.75 -15.32
C GLU A 581 -10.08 9.62 -15.76
N ALA A 582 -10.38 8.63 -16.60
CA ALA A 582 -11.76 8.36 -17.04
C ALA A 582 -12.68 7.95 -15.88
N LEU A 583 -12.18 7.15 -14.91
CA LEU A 583 -12.94 6.79 -13.71
C LEU A 583 -13.22 8.02 -12.84
N GLY A 584 -12.19 8.86 -12.58
CA GLY A 584 -12.30 10.07 -11.78
C GLY A 584 -13.26 11.09 -12.39
N ASP A 585 -13.17 11.33 -13.71
CA ASP A 585 -14.10 12.24 -14.42
C ASP A 585 -15.54 11.71 -14.38
N ARG A 586 -15.72 10.40 -14.44
CA ARG A 586 -17.05 9.79 -14.35
C ARG A 586 -17.67 9.96 -12.96
N LEU A 587 -16.89 9.72 -11.88
CA LEU A 587 -17.32 9.94 -10.50
C LEU A 587 -17.59 11.42 -10.23
N HIS A 588 -16.72 12.32 -10.70
CA HIS A 588 -16.92 13.77 -10.59
C HIS A 588 -18.23 14.22 -11.27
N ALA A 589 -18.46 13.77 -12.51
CA ALA A 589 -19.68 14.11 -13.23
C ALA A 589 -20.96 13.61 -12.52
N ARG A 590 -20.87 12.51 -11.77
CA ARG A 590 -21.99 12.02 -10.93
C ARG A 590 -22.22 12.92 -9.72
N ALA A 591 -21.16 13.36 -9.07
CA ALA A 591 -21.25 14.22 -7.88
C ALA A 591 -21.79 15.63 -8.18
N LEU A 592 -21.81 16.04 -9.45
CA LEU A 592 -22.40 17.31 -9.90
C LEU A 592 -23.90 17.19 -10.28
N ARG A 593 -24.44 15.98 -10.36
CA ARG A 593 -25.88 15.72 -10.67
C ARG A 593 -26.72 15.64 -9.42
#